data_6dd038ca5db4e44f6e7ae60ca87f833a
#
_entry.id   6dd038ca5db4e44f6e7ae60ca87f833a
#
_cell.length_a   1.000
_cell.length_b   1.000
_cell.length_c   1.000
_cell.angle_alpha   90.00
_cell.angle_beta   90.00
_cell.angle_gamma   90.00
#
_symmetry.space_group_name_H-M   'P 1'
#
loop_
_entity.id
_entity.type
_entity.pdbx_description
1 polymer ?
#
loop_
_entity_poly.entity_id
_entity_poly.type
_entity_poly.pdbx_seq_one_letter_code
_entity_poly.pdbx_strand_id
1 'polypeptide(L)'
;MVQRKKKTVVKKKAAPKRTVAKKAAPKKVAAKPAPVSNETPRIAEVDEKVAKALKALDEYAKFDQEKIDYIVAKCSVAALDQHGSLAKLAVEETGRGVFEDKATKNLFACEYVVNNMRNMKTVGIISDDPVTGIQEVAEPVGVVAGITPVTNPTS
;
A
#
# COMPACT_ATOMS: atom_id res chain seq x y z
N MET A 1 62.41 -40.31 10.01
CA MET A 1 62.31 -38.81 9.93
C MET A 1 60.88 -38.42 10.21
N VAL A 2 60.58 -37.99 11.41
CA VAL A 2 59.21 -37.63 11.83
C VAL A 2 59.09 -36.09 11.86
N GLN A 3 58.31 -35.51 10.97
CA GLN A 3 58.06 -34.05 10.94
C GLN A 3 57.00 -33.68 11.98
N ARG A 4 57.38 -32.87 12.94
CA ARG A 4 56.48 -32.26 13.94
C ARG A 4 55.70 -31.09 13.30
N LYS A 5 54.36 -31.20 13.22
CA LYS A 5 53.46 -30.09 12.86
C LYS A 5 53.37 -29.09 14.01
N LYS A 6 53.73 -27.83 13.74
CA LYS A 6 53.54 -26.71 14.67
C LYS A 6 52.04 -26.36 14.76
N LYS A 7 51.46 -26.38 15.96
CA LYS A 7 50.10 -25.88 16.24
C LYS A 7 50.12 -24.35 16.32
N THR A 8 49.42 -23.72 15.39
CA THR A 8 49.20 -22.26 15.42
C THR A 8 48.05 -21.96 16.39
N VAL A 9 48.36 -21.22 17.45
CA VAL A 9 47.34 -20.75 18.40
C VAL A 9 46.67 -19.52 17.87
N VAL A 10 45.39 -19.67 17.50
CA VAL A 10 44.54 -18.54 17.08
C VAL A 10 44.03 -17.82 18.32
N LYS A 11 44.48 -16.59 18.56
CA LYS A 11 43.96 -15.70 19.62
C LYS A 11 42.53 -15.28 19.28
N LYS A 12 41.54 -15.70 20.08
CA LYS A 12 40.16 -15.21 20.03
C LYS A 12 40.15 -13.70 20.33
N LYS A 13 39.74 -12.88 19.33
CA LYS A 13 39.40 -11.47 19.55
C LYS A 13 38.13 -11.38 20.38
N ALA A 14 38.19 -10.61 21.46
CA ALA A 14 37.06 -10.31 22.33
C ALA A 14 35.98 -9.54 21.54
N ALA A 15 34.71 -9.94 21.71
CA ALA A 15 33.56 -9.26 21.11
C ALA A 15 33.37 -7.85 21.69
N PRO A 16 32.97 -6.85 20.90
CA PRO A 16 32.73 -5.50 21.39
C PRO A 16 31.51 -5.48 22.32
N LYS A 17 31.67 -4.82 23.48
CA LYS A 17 30.59 -4.59 24.46
C LYS A 17 29.47 -3.80 23.79
N ARG A 18 28.27 -4.41 23.73
CA ARG A 18 27.02 -3.80 23.25
C ARG A 18 26.63 -2.67 24.21
N THR A 19 26.84 -1.43 23.81
CA THR A 19 26.31 -0.25 24.52
C THR A 19 24.79 -0.25 24.40
N VAL A 20 24.11 -0.37 25.53
CA VAL A 20 22.65 -0.25 25.63
C VAL A 20 22.27 1.19 25.27
N ALA A 21 21.59 1.38 24.14
CA ALA A 21 21.07 2.67 23.76
C ALA A 21 20.04 3.14 24.81
N LYS A 22 20.24 4.34 25.35
CA LYS A 22 19.27 5.02 26.22
C LYS A 22 17.92 5.10 25.51
N LYS A 23 16.86 4.57 26.16
CA LYS A 23 15.48 4.75 25.74
C LYS A 23 15.22 6.24 25.48
N ALA A 24 14.92 6.60 24.24
CA ALA A 24 14.43 7.93 23.89
C ALA A 24 13.09 8.16 24.60
N ALA A 25 12.94 9.32 25.22
CA ALA A 25 11.68 9.75 25.84
C ALA A 25 10.57 9.81 24.78
N PRO A 26 9.29 9.50 25.13
CA PRO A 26 8.21 9.54 24.18
C PRO A 26 8.07 10.96 23.61
N LYS A 27 8.15 11.09 22.27
CA LYS A 27 7.85 12.35 21.60
C LYS A 27 6.41 12.75 21.95
N LYS A 28 6.22 13.95 22.49
CA LYS A 28 4.90 14.56 22.68
C LYS A 28 4.14 14.45 21.36
N VAL A 29 2.99 13.77 21.40
CA VAL A 29 2.02 13.77 20.33
C VAL A 29 1.66 15.21 20.04
N ALA A 30 1.83 15.67 18.81
CA ALA A 30 1.48 17.00 18.39
C ALA A 30 0.00 17.26 18.73
N ALA A 31 -0.26 18.41 19.37
CA ALA A 31 -1.61 18.82 19.71
C ALA A 31 -2.48 18.83 18.45
N LYS A 32 -3.73 18.31 18.59
CA LYS A 32 -4.76 18.44 17.55
C LYS A 32 -4.78 19.88 17.03
N PRO A 33 -4.72 20.08 15.69
CA PRO A 33 -4.88 21.43 15.15
C PRO A 33 -6.24 22.01 15.58
N ALA A 34 -6.23 23.26 15.99
CA ALA A 34 -7.46 23.99 16.35
C ALA A 34 -8.42 24.00 15.13
N PRO A 35 -9.75 23.97 15.32
CA PRO A 35 -10.70 24.05 14.23
C PRO A 35 -10.49 25.36 13.45
N VAL A 36 -10.15 25.23 12.17
CA VAL A 36 -10.03 26.39 11.28
C VAL A 36 -11.43 26.85 10.92
N SER A 37 -11.86 27.96 11.52
CA SER A 37 -13.16 28.58 11.30
C SER A 37 -13.17 29.44 10.03
N ASN A 38 -12.99 28.85 8.86
CA ASN A 38 -13.32 29.46 7.57
C ASN A 38 -13.85 28.36 6.66
N GLU A 39 -15.16 28.13 6.73
CA GLU A 39 -15.89 27.26 5.82
C GLU A 39 -15.90 27.87 4.42
N THR A 40 -14.84 27.60 3.65
CA THR A 40 -14.91 27.82 2.21
C THR A 40 -15.74 26.67 1.61
N PRO A 41 -16.51 26.91 0.52
CA PRO A 41 -17.32 25.86 -0.13
C PRO A 41 -16.53 24.58 -0.48
N ARG A 42 -15.21 24.72 -0.69
CA ARG A 42 -14.30 23.59 -0.97
C ARG A 42 -14.04 22.72 0.25
N ILE A 43 -14.02 23.28 1.45
CA ILE A 43 -13.83 22.52 2.69
C ILE A 43 -15.08 21.68 2.96
N ALA A 44 -16.27 22.26 2.81
CA ALA A 44 -17.54 21.55 2.98
C ALA A 44 -17.67 20.35 2.01
N GLU A 45 -17.23 20.51 0.75
CA GLU A 45 -17.21 19.40 -0.23
C GLU A 45 -16.27 18.26 0.19
N VAL A 46 -15.10 18.60 0.72
CA VAL A 46 -14.14 17.59 1.21
C VAL A 46 -14.70 16.88 2.43
N ASP A 47 -15.28 17.61 3.38
CA ASP A 47 -15.87 17.03 4.59
C ASP A 47 -17.01 16.08 4.26
N GLU A 48 -17.86 16.42 3.30
CA GLU A 48 -18.93 15.54 2.80
C GLU A 48 -18.37 14.25 2.20
N LYS A 49 -17.33 14.33 1.37
CA LYS A 49 -16.68 13.17 0.77
C LYS A 49 -16.01 12.28 1.83
N VAL A 50 -15.35 12.87 2.81
CA VAL A 50 -14.74 12.15 3.92
C VAL A 50 -15.81 11.45 4.77
N ALA A 51 -16.91 12.12 5.08
CA ALA A 51 -18.02 11.51 5.84
C ALA A 51 -18.64 10.31 5.08
N LYS A 52 -18.83 10.41 3.77
CA LYS A 52 -19.28 9.29 2.93
C LYS A 52 -18.28 8.14 2.91
N ALA A 53 -16.99 8.46 2.83
CA ALA A 53 -15.93 7.46 2.81
C ALA A 53 -15.81 6.73 4.16
N LEU A 54 -15.95 7.42 5.29
CA LEU A 54 -15.97 6.79 6.62
C LEU A 54 -17.16 5.85 6.79
N LYS A 55 -18.35 6.25 6.31
CA LYS A 55 -19.52 5.36 6.31
C LYS A 55 -19.31 4.12 5.44
N ALA A 56 -18.70 4.30 4.26
CA ALA A 56 -18.37 3.19 3.37
C ALA A 56 -17.33 2.25 4.00
N LEU A 57 -16.36 2.78 4.77
CA LEU A 57 -15.37 1.99 5.49
C LEU A 57 -16.02 1.06 6.51
N ASP A 58 -17.04 1.52 7.25
CA ASP A 58 -17.79 0.70 8.21
C ASP A 58 -18.50 -0.49 7.56
N GLU A 59 -18.92 -0.33 6.30
CA GLU A 59 -19.50 -1.41 5.50
C GLU A 59 -18.43 -2.33 4.91
N TYR A 60 -17.35 -1.74 4.38
CA TYR A 60 -16.24 -2.44 3.76
C TYR A 60 -15.48 -3.34 4.74
N ALA A 61 -15.32 -2.91 5.98
CA ALA A 61 -14.65 -3.69 7.03
C ALA A 61 -15.36 -5.01 7.38
N LYS A 62 -16.60 -5.20 6.93
CA LYS A 62 -17.39 -6.43 7.15
C LYS A 62 -17.28 -7.42 5.99
N PHE A 63 -16.63 -7.05 4.90
CA PHE A 63 -16.51 -7.91 3.73
C PHE A 63 -15.46 -9.01 3.97
N ASP A 64 -15.81 -10.21 3.54
CA ASP A 64 -14.88 -11.33 3.48
C ASP A 64 -14.02 -11.31 2.22
N GLN A 65 -13.08 -12.23 2.12
CA GLN A 65 -12.15 -12.33 0.99
C GLN A 65 -12.91 -12.56 -0.33
N GLU A 66 -13.94 -13.41 -0.35
CA GLU A 66 -14.70 -13.72 -1.56
C GLU A 66 -15.38 -12.47 -2.11
N LYS A 67 -15.95 -11.64 -1.23
CA LYS A 67 -16.58 -10.38 -1.60
C LYS A 67 -15.56 -9.36 -2.14
N ILE A 68 -14.40 -9.27 -1.52
CA ILE A 68 -13.31 -8.40 -1.99
C ILE A 68 -12.81 -8.86 -3.36
N ASP A 69 -12.54 -10.15 -3.54
CA ASP A 69 -12.08 -10.70 -4.82
C ASP A 69 -13.10 -10.46 -5.94
N TYR A 70 -14.39 -10.63 -5.64
CA TYR A 70 -15.46 -10.31 -6.58
C TYR A 70 -15.46 -8.84 -6.99
N ILE A 71 -15.32 -7.92 -6.03
CA ILE A 71 -15.28 -6.47 -6.29
C ILE A 71 -14.07 -6.13 -7.16
N VAL A 72 -12.88 -6.62 -6.80
CA VAL A 72 -11.64 -6.38 -7.57
C VAL A 72 -11.78 -6.89 -9.00
N ALA A 73 -12.30 -8.10 -9.19
CA ALA A 73 -12.53 -8.67 -10.52
C ALA A 73 -13.51 -7.81 -11.36
N LYS A 74 -14.60 -7.36 -10.75
CA LYS A 74 -15.58 -6.48 -11.45
C LYS A 74 -14.99 -5.12 -11.80
N CYS A 75 -14.25 -4.51 -10.90
CA CYS A 75 -13.56 -3.24 -11.16
C CYS A 75 -12.51 -3.38 -12.27
N SER A 76 -11.74 -4.48 -12.27
CA SER A 76 -10.76 -4.79 -13.30
C SER A 76 -11.40 -4.86 -14.69
N VAL A 77 -12.48 -5.63 -14.85
CA VAL A 77 -13.17 -5.76 -16.12
C VAL A 77 -13.75 -4.43 -16.58
N ALA A 78 -14.40 -3.68 -15.70
CA ALA A 78 -14.98 -2.38 -16.03
C ALA A 78 -13.91 -1.36 -16.46
N ALA A 79 -12.76 -1.35 -15.82
CA ALA A 79 -11.64 -0.51 -16.18
C ALA A 79 -10.98 -0.96 -17.50
N LEU A 80 -10.90 -2.28 -17.73
CA LEU A 80 -10.36 -2.87 -18.95
C LEU A 80 -11.23 -2.49 -20.18
N ASP A 81 -12.55 -2.53 -20.04
CA ASP A 81 -13.47 -2.12 -21.09
C ASP A 81 -13.28 -0.66 -21.52
N GLN A 82 -12.78 0.19 -20.63
CA GLN A 82 -12.55 1.61 -20.85
C GLN A 82 -11.07 1.98 -21.10
N HIS A 83 -10.14 1.01 -21.11
CA HIS A 83 -8.70 1.30 -21.15
C HIS A 83 -8.27 2.18 -22.33
N GLY A 84 -8.84 1.95 -23.53
CA GLY A 84 -8.53 2.73 -24.73
C GLY A 84 -9.15 4.13 -24.69
N SER A 85 -10.42 4.27 -24.33
CA SER A 85 -11.10 5.56 -24.22
C SER A 85 -10.47 6.46 -23.16
N LEU A 86 -10.11 5.90 -22.01
CA LEU A 86 -9.41 6.61 -20.93
C LEU A 86 -7.99 7.03 -21.34
N ALA A 87 -7.27 6.18 -22.09
CA ALA A 87 -5.95 6.54 -22.61
C ALA A 87 -6.02 7.72 -23.58
N LYS A 88 -7.01 7.74 -24.48
CA LYS A 88 -7.23 8.85 -25.39
C LYS A 88 -7.55 10.14 -24.64
N LEU A 89 -8.51 10.09 -23.72
CA LEU A 89 -8.88 11.23 -22.89
C LEU A 89 -7.69 11.78 -22.09
N ALA A 90 -6.86 10.90 -21.53
CA ALA A 90 -5.67 11.29 -20.77
C ALA A 90 -4.64 12.04 -21.62
N VAL A 91 -4.44 11.64 -22.89
CA VAL A 91 -3.56 12.38 -23.82
C VAL A 91 -4.15 13.73 -24.19
N GLU A 92 -5.45 13.77 -24.51
CA GLU A 92 -6.14 15.00 -24.88
C GLU A 92 -6.15 16.03 -23.75
N GLU A 93 -6.43 15.61 -22.52
CA GLU A 93 -6.50 16.49 -21.34
C GLU A 93 -5.12 16.97 -20.88
N THR A 94 -4.13 16.07 -20.85
CA THR A 94 -2.82 16.38 -20.27
C THR A 94 -1.79 16.87 -21.28
N GLY A 95 -1.99 16.60 -22.56
CA GLY A 95 -1.00 16.82 -23.62
C GLY A 95 0.29 16.01 -23.46
N ARG A 96 0.26 14.92 -22.66
CA ARG A 96 1.45 14.13 -22.29
C ARG A 96 1.35 12.69 -22.72
N GLY A 97 2.45 12.19 -23.27
CA GLY A 97 2.59 10.81 -23.74
C GLY A 97 1.89 10.56 -25.07
N VAL A 98 1.87 9.29 -25.47
CA VAL A 98 1.22 8.81 -26.69
C VAL A 98 0.11 7.83 -26.32
N PHE A 99 -0.90 7.76 -27.18
CA PHE A 99 -2.10 6.96 -26.95
C PHE A 99 -1.81 5.47 -26.72
N GLU A 100 -0.97 4.88 -27.57
CA GLU A 100 -0.64 3.45 -27.55
C GLU A 100 0.03 3.03 -26.24
N ASP A 101 0.96 3.85 -25.78
CA ASP A 101 1.67 3.58 -24.50
C ASP A 101 0.73 3.70 -23.30
N LYS A 102 -0.17 4.71 -23.33
CA LYS A 102 -1.15 4.87 -22.25
C LYS A 102 -2.20 3.76 -22.26
N ALA A 103 -2.65 3.31 -23.42
CA ALA A 103 -3.56 2.18 -23.54
C ALA A 103 -2.91 0.89 -23.01
N THR A 104 -1.66 0.63 -23.39
CA THR A 104 -0.87 -0.50 -22.88
C THR A 104 -0.69 -0.42 -21.36
N LYS A 105 -0.41 0.76 -20.81
CA LYS A 105 -0.28 0.98 -19.36
C LYS A 105 -1.57 0.71 -18.61
N ASN A 106 -2.70 1.18 -19.13
CA ASN A 106 -4.01 0.92 -18.55
C ASN A 106 -4.33 -0.59 -18.57
N LEU A 107 -4.05 -1.27 -19.70
CA LEU A 107 -4.17 -2.71 -19.83
C LEU A 107 -3.30 -3.44 -18.78
N PHE A 108 -2.04 -3.03 -18.63
CA PHE A 108 -1.14 -3.61 -17.65
C PHE A 108 -1.69 -3.50 -16.22
N ALA A 109 -2.21 -2.34 -15.83
CA ALA A 109 -2.78 -2.12 -14.51
C ALA A 109 -4.03 -2.97 -14.28
N CYS A 110 -4.94 -3.03 -15.26
CA CYS A 110 -6.22 -3.72 -15.11
C CYS A 110 -6.10 -5.25 -15.21
N GLU A 111 -5.21 -5.77 -16.03
CA GLU A 111 -5.10 -7.21 -16.28
C GLU A 111 -3.91 -7.83 -15.54
N TYR A 112 -2.69 -7.37 -15.83
CA TYR A 112 -1.49 -8.05 -15.31
C TYR A 112 -1.32 -7.87 -13.81
N VAL A 113 -1.51 -6.66 -13.29
CA VAL A 113 -1.40 -6.40 -11.85
C VAL A 113 -2.50 -7.14 -11.08
N VAL A 114 -3.74 -7.07 -11.55
CA VAL A 114 -4.87 -7.75 -10.89
C VAL A 114 -4.70 -9.28 -10.93
N ASN A 115 -4.26 -9.85 -12.05
CA ASN A 115 -3.97 -11.28 -12.15
C ASN A 115 -2.84 -11.71 -11.21
N ASN A 116 -1.81 -10.89 -11.02
CA ASN A 116 -0.74 -11.17 -10.07
C ASN A 116 -1.22 -11.19 -8.62
N MET A 117 -2.23 -10.40 -8.30
CA MET A 117 -2.81 -10.31 -6.95
C MET A 117 -3.91 -11.35 -6.67
N ARG A 118 -4.38 -12.10 -7.68
CA ARG A 118 -5.55 -12.99 -7.61
C ARG A 118 -5.55 -13.95 -6.42
N ASN A 119 -4.38 -14.43 -6.01
CA ASN A 119 -4.24 -15.42 -4.93
C ASN A 119 -3.77 -14.81 -3.61
N MET A 120 -3.72 -13.48 -3.52
CA MET A 120 -3.30 -12.82 -2.29
C MET A 120 -4.45 -12.77 -1.28
N LYS A 121 -4.17 -13.20 -0.06
CA LYS A 121 -5.09 -12.96 1.05
C LYS A 121 -4.95 -11.51 1.50
N THR A 122 -6.06 -10.80 1.56
CA THR A 122 -6.11 -9.37 1.92
C THR A 122 -7.09 -9.07 3.06
N VAL A 123 -7.72 -10.10 3.61
CA VAL A 123 -8.70 -9.99 4.70
C VAL A 123 -8.47 -11.09 5.73
N GLY A 124 -8.50 -10.73 7.01
CA GLY A 124 -8.37 -11.66 8.12
C GLY A 124 -6.93 -12.18 8.29
N ILE A 125 -6.77 -13.37 8.84
CA ILE A 125 -5.46 -13.97 9.08
C ILE A 125 -4.82 -14.36 7.75
N ILE A 126 -3.73 -13.67 7.38
CA ILE A 126 -2.97 -13.89 6.14
C ILE A 126 -1.77 -14.81 6.34
N SER A 127 -1.22 -14.85 7.56
CA SER A 127 -0.12 -15.73 7.96
C SER A 127 -0.28 -16.14 9.42
N ASP A 128 0.06 -17.38 9.74
CA ASP A 128 0.09 -17.92 11.10
C ASP A 128 1.36 -18.75 11.26
N ASP A 129 2.28 -18.30 12.10
CA ASP A 129 3.52 -19.01 12.39
C ASP A 129 3.46 -19.63 13.80
N PRO A 130 3.19 -20.93 13.90
CA PRO A 130 3.07 -21.62 15.20
C PRO A 130 4.42 -21.74 15.93
N VAL A 131 5.56 -21.54 15.25
CA VAL A 131 6.90 -21.62 15.86
C VAL A 131 7.21 -20.36 16.64
N THR A 132 6.92 -19.20 16.06
CA THR A 132 7.14 -17.89 16.69
C THR A 132 5.91 -17.40 17.47
N GLY A 133 4.73 -17.99 17.24
CA GLY A 133 3.45 -17.55 17.80
C GLY A 133 2.98 -16.20 17.24
N ILE A 134 3.42 -15.83 16.03
CA ILE A 134 3.06 -14.57 15.38
C ILE A 134 1.96 -14.85 14.34
N GLN A 135 0.88 -14.09 14.42
CA GLN A 135 -0.16 -14.04 13.39
C GLN A 135 -0.13 -12.68 12.70
N GLU A 136 -0.22 -12.69 11.37
CA GLU A 136 -0.41 -11.48 10.56
C GLU A 136 -1.88 -11.38 10.15
N VAL A 137 -2.51 -10.25 10.45
CA VAL A 137 -3.91 -9.98 10.14
C VAL A 137 -4.01 -8.80 9.19
N ALA A 138 -4.70 -9.00 8.07
CA ALA A 138 -4.97 -7.94 7.11
C ALA A 138 -6.31 -7.29 7.41
N GLU A 139 -6.30 -5.96 7.53
CA GLU A 139 -7.48 -5.12 7.74
C GLU A 139 -7.40 -3.87 6.85
N PRO A 140 -8.55 -3.23 6.54
CA PRO A 140 -8.54 -1.97 5.81
C PRO A 140 -7.74 -0.90 6.54
N VAL A 141 -6.85 -0.20 5.81
CA VAL A 141 -6.00 0.87 6.38
C VAL A 141 -6.80 2.13 6.78
N GLY A 142 -8.05 2.22 6.38
CA GLY A 142 -8.91 3.38 6.59
C GLY A 142 -9.18 4.16 5.29
N VAL A 143 -9.63 5.40 5.45
CA VAL A 143 -9.87 6.30 4.33
C VAL A 143 -8.55 6.90 3.86
N VAL A 144 -8.27 6.77 2.56
CA VAL A 144 -7.03 7.25 1.93
C VAL A 144 -7.34 8.42 1.02
N ALA A 145 -6.58 9.51 1.15
CA ALA A 145 -6.58 10.60 0.20
C ALA A 145 -5.52 10.32 -0.88
N GLY A 146 -5.96 10.12 -2.12
CA GLY A 146 -5.09 9.88 -3.27
C GLY A 146 -5.00 11.10 -4.18
N ILE A 147 -3.78 11.44 -4.59
CA ILE A 147 -3.52 12.47 -5.61
C ILE A 147 -2.92 11.78 -6.81
N THR A 148 -3.69 11.67 -7.91
CA THR A 148 -3.21 11.08 -9.15
C THR A 148 -2.29 12.06 -9.89
N PRO A 149 -1.07 11.61 -10.31
CA PRO A 149 -0.17 12.45 -11.06
C PRO A 149 -0.66 12.66 -12.50
N VAL A 150 -0.38 13.82 -13.07
CA VAL A 150 -0.73 14.15 -14.46
C VAL A 150 -0.15 13.18 -15.50
N THR A 151 0.95 12.50 -15.16
CA THR A 151 1.59 11.51 -16.03
C THR A 151 0.85 10.18 -16.08
N ASN A 152 0.11 9.84 -15.02
CA ASN A 152 -0.62 8.57 -14.85
C ASN A 152 -2.04 8.81 -14.30
N PRO A 153 -2.90 9.56 -15.00
CA PRO A 153 -4.23 9.89 -14.47
C PRO A 153 -5.20 8.71 -14.47
N THR A 154 -4.91 7.66 -15.25
CA THR A 154 -5.83 6.52 -15.52
C THR A 154 -5.23 5.14 -15.26
N SER A 155 -3.99 5.03 -14.80
CA SER A 155 -3.31 3.74 -14.57
C SER A 155 -2.68 3.62 -13.21
#